data_5694d34eeb85a9ad6cbcb2ac5dd45ffd
#
_entry.id   5694d34eeb85a9ad6cbcb2ac5dd45ffd
#
_cell.length_a   1.000
_cell.length_b   1.000
_cell.length_c   1.000
_cell.angle_alpha   90.00
_cell.angle_beta   90.00
_cell.angle_gamma   90.00
#
_symmetry.space_group_name_H-M   'P 1'
#
loop_
_entity.id
_entity.type
_entity.pdbx_description
1 polymer ?
#
loop_
_entity_poly.entity_id
_entity_poly.type
_entity_poly.pdbx_seq_one_letter_code
_entity_poly.pdbx_strand_id
1 'polypeptide(L)'
;MKKQLQLLLIFFGIVTVSKSQVVYKDVAAIFYSRCTSCHHTGASTYPFMNYSETALMASSIQNDLTINRMPPWGADTAYTRFQHERLISSSEKQLILNWIAGGALAGDTMQAPAAPLYPSQYQLTGTPDLVVSIGTFTSTSTTFDKYFCFSMPSGLTQDRIIRAFEVVPGNKPIVHHAVITADTTGTFVSDLSGSCYNIPGNLGIGTYAPGSKATIFPGTAPLKAGIFLKAGSKIIIQVHYPAGSAGQVDSTKLRLFFYPPGETGVRRIYSTTPLQNWNMVIPANTIKTYSAYYPSASTSLSVALSAFAVMPHSHLLCQSILYYAVKPGIDTIPLVRVKKWDFEWQDYYTFKKLVHIPAGYKLYSKHVYDNTSNNPNNPNSPPITVYSNTGTKDEMLFDGMMYLNYQPGDESIDIESIINSDPLLGVKEVNTDNAIVNCFAFPNPFNNTVSLRYALNQTCNVSFEITDLVGRKIGYYDLGKQAEGSHTWDWDGKGTQANAGIYFYKLKANNFIYQNKLLKQE
;
A
#
# COMPACT_ATOMS: atom_id res chain seq x y z
N MET A 1 58.06 -14.74 66.64
CA MET A 1 56.69 -14.26 66.34
C MET A 1 56.56 -14.08 64.81
N LYS A 2 56.02 -15.08 64.10
CA LYS A 2 55.78 -15.02 62.66
C LYS A 2 54.35 -14.55 62.40
N LYS A 3 54.16 -13.35 61.80
CA LYS A 3 52.83 -12.87 61.34
C LYS A 3 52.55 -13.53 59.95
N GLN A 4 51.52 -14.35 59.91
CA GLN A 4 50.94 -14.82 58.64
C GLN A 4 50.02 -13.75 58.10
N LEU A 5 50.30 -13.30 56.86
CA LEU A 5 49.46 -12.40 56.07
C LEU A 5 48.52 -13.25 55.22
N GLN A 6 47.25 -13.29 55.58
CA GLN A 6 46.22 -13.94 54.75
C GLN A 6 45.80 -12.96 53.63
N LEU A 7 46.10 -13.37 52.38
CA LEU A 7 45.68 -12.67 51.17
C LEU A 7 44.25 -13.10 50.81
N LEU A 8 43.30 -12.21 50.99
CA LEU A 8 41.90 -12.42 50.61
C LEU A 8 41.74 -12.09 49.10
N LEU A 9 41.66 -13.12 48.25
CA LEU A 9 41.37 -13.00 46.83
C LEU A 9 39.85 -12.79 46.67
N ILE A 10 39.44 -11.56 46.38
CA ILE A 10 38.05 -11.24 46.01
C ILE A 10 37.89 -11.58 44.52
N PHE A 11 37.19 -12.67 44.21
CA PHE A 11 36.76 -12.99 42.87
C PHE A 11 35.58 -12.11 42.48
N PHE A 12 35.84 -11.06 41.69
CA PHE A 12 34.77 -10.32 40.98
C PHE A 12 34.28 -11.20 39.84
N GLY A 13 33.17 -11.91 40.07
CA GLY A 13 32.46 -12.59 39.00
C GLY A 13 31.85 -11.58 38.05
N ILE A 14 32.43 -11.42 36.86
CA ILE A 14 31.82 -10.68 35.76
C ILE A 14 30.61 -11.48 35.31
N VAL A 15 29.41 -11.08 35.74
CA VAL A 15 28.15 -11.59 35.19
C VAL A 15 28.00 -11.00 33.80
N THR A 16 28.50 -11.73 32.79
CA THR A 16 28.17 -11.41 31.40
C THR A 16 26.70 -11.76 31.18
N VAL A 17 25.86 -10.76 31.17
CA VAL A 17 24.50 -10.91 30.68
C VAL A 17 24.62 -11.20 29.16
N SER A 18 24.59 -12.46 28.80
CA SER A 18 24.49 -12.87 27.41
C SER A 18 23.14 -12.37 26.89
N LYS A 19 23.14 -11.28 26.14
CA LYS A 19 21.96 -10.89 25.36
C LYS A 19 21.72 -12.02 24.36
N SER A 20 20.55 -12.64 24.42
CA SER A 20 20.14 -13.61 23.40
C SER A 20 20.29 -12.96 22.02
N GLN A 21 21.00 -13.64 21.13
CA GLN A 21 21.21 -13.17 19.77
C GLN A 21 19.88 -13.15 19.03
N VAL A 22 19.56 -12.03 18.39
CA VAL A 22 18.33 -11.87 17.61
C VAL A 22 18.41 -12.74 16.37
N VAL A 23 17.39 -13.55 16.12
CA VAL A 23 17.28 -14.45 14.96
C VAL A 23 16.01 -14.12 14.16
N TYR A 24 15.84 -14.73 12.98
CA TYR A 24 14.76 -14.38 12.05
C TYR A 24 13.35 -14.44 12.66
N LYS A 25 13.03 -15.43 13.48
CA LYS A 25 11.72 -15.56 14.14
C LYS A 25 11.33 -14.32 14.96
N ASP A 26 12.33 -13.62 15.51
CA ASP A 26 12.11 -12.46 16.37
C ASP A 26 11.72 -11.21 15.54
N VAL A 27 12.06 -11.17 14.25
CA VAL A 27 11.79 -10.05 13.33
C VAL A 27 10.75 -10.35 12.25
N ALA A 28 10.45 -11.62 11.97
CA ALA A 28 9.56 -12.03 10.89
C ALA A 28 8.18 -11.38 10.98
N ALA A 29 7.58 -11.30 12.16
CA ALA A 29 6.29 -10.65 12.37
C ALA A 29 6.32 -9.16 12.01
N ILE A 30 7.46 -8.48 12.21
CA ILE A 30 7.64 -7.07 11.84
C ILE A 30 7.67 -6.94 10.31
N PHE A 31 8.46 -7.78 9.63
CA PHE A 31 8.46 -7.80 8.16
C PHE A 31 7.07 -8.04 7.60
N TYR A 32 6.35 -9.03 8.13
CA TYR A 32 5.02 -9.39 7.67
C TYR A 32 3.98 -8.30 7.88
N SER A 33 4.06 -7.55 8.98
CA SER A 33 3.10 -6.49 9.28
C SER A 33 3.47 -5.13 8.68
N ARG A 34 4.77 -4.84 8.44
CA ARG A 34 5.25 -3.51 8.03
C ARG A 34 5.76 -3.45 6.59
N CYS A 35 6.23 -4.56 6.03
CA CYS A 35 6.96 -4.56 4.77
C CYS A 35 6.26 -5.36 3.67
N THR A 36 5.71 -6.53 3.98
CA THR A 36 5.22 -7.46 2.96
C THR A 36 3.95 -7.03 2.27
N SER A 37 3.26 -5.99 2.75
CA SER A 37 2.16 -5.37 1.97
C SER A 37 2.63 -4.86 0.59
N CYS A 38 3.92 -4.53 0.44
CA CYS A 38 4.57 -4.13 -0.80
C CYS A 38 5.63 -5.15 -1.25
N HIS A 39 6.33 -5.79 -0.30
CA HIS A 39 7.43 -6.72 -0.54
C HIS A 39 6.95 -8.17 -0.46
N HIS A 40 6.09 -8.57 -1.39
CA HIS A 40 5.56 -9.94 -1.49
C HIS A 40 5.71 -10.53 -2.89
N THR A 41 5.60 -11.83 -3.01
CA THR A 41 5.63 -12.52 -4.31
C THR A 41 4.52 -11.98 -5.23
N GLY A 42 4.89 -11.56 -6.44
CA GLY A 42 3.99 -10.95 -7.42
C GLY A 42 3.77 -9.43 -7.26
N ALA A 43 4.43 -8.77 -6.30
CA ALA A 43 4.56 -7.31 -6.26
C ALA A 43 5.63 -6.82 -7.26
N SER A 44 5.77 -5.49 -7.40
CA SER A 44 6.83 -4.87 -8.21
C SER A 44 8.19 -4.82 -7.49
N THR A 45 8.21 -5.08 -6.19
CA THR A 45 9.38 -4.99 -5.33
C THR A 45 9.87 -6.38 -4.92
N TYR A 46 11.13 -6.47 -4.45
CA TYR A 46 11.71 -7.72 -3.98
C TYR A 46 10.94 -8.25 -2.75
N PRO A 47 10.57 -9.55 -2.68
CA PRO A 47 9.76 -10.09 -1.59
C PRO A 47 10.56 -10.31 -0.30
N PHE A 48 9.87 -10.22 0.86
CA PHE A 48 10.40 -10.53 2.19
C PHE A 48 9.51 -11.57 2.90
N MET A 49 9.06 -12.59 2.15
CA MET A 49 8.07 -13.57 2.61
C MET A 49 8.68 -14.71 3.43
N ASN A 50 10.00 -14.83 3.43
CA ASN A 50 10.73 -15.86 4.16
C ASN A 50 12.13 -15.40 4.55
N TYR A 51 12.82 -16.22 5.37
CA TYR A 51 14.17 -15.92 5.81
C TYR A 51 15.15 -15.66 4.66
N SER A 52 15.20 -16.55 3.67
CA SER A 52 16.19 -16.47 2.59
C SER A 52 16.04 -15.20 1.77
N GLU A 53 14.81 -14.82 1.43
CA GLU A 53 14.52 -13.57 0.73
C GLU A 53 14.93 -12.36 1.57
N THR A 54 14.54 -12.35 2.85
CA THR A 54 14.80 -11.21 3.74
C THR A 54 16.29 -11.04 4.05
N ALA A 55 16.98 -12.13 4.34
CA ALA A 55 18.41 -12.12 4.67
C ALA A 55 19.30 -11.69 3.49
N LEU A 56 18.91 -12.06 2.26
CA LEU A 56 19.63 -11.63 1.05
C LEU A 56 19.66 -10.11 0.90
N MET A 57 18.60 -9.43 1.38
CA MET A 57 18.46 -7.98 1.28
C MET A 57 18.87 -7.23 2.57
N ALA A 58 19.48 -7.90 3.53
CA ALA A 58 19.78 -7.34 4.85
C ALA A 58 20.52 -5.98 4.80
N SER A 59 21.54 -5.85 3.95
CA SER A 59 22.30 -4.60 3.81
C SER A 59 21.46 -3.45 3.24
N SER A 60 20.60 -3.75 2.24
CA SER A 60 19.68 -2.76 1.66
C SER A 60 18.62 -2.34 2.68
N ILE A 61 18.06 -3.30 3.43
CA ILE A 61 17.11 -3.05 4.50
C ILE A 61 17.73 -2.16 5.58
N GLN A 62 18.98 -2.45 5.99
CA GLN A 62 19.70 -1.64 6.97
C GLN A 62 19.85 -0.19 6.50
N ASN A 63 20.31 0.00 5.26
CA ASN A 63 20.47 1.32 4.68
C ASN A 63 19.13 2.08 4.67
N ASP A 64 18.07 1.46 4.14
CA ASP A 64 16.77 2.11 3.95
C ASP A 64 16.07 2.46 5.26
N LEU A 65 16.20 1.59 6.26
CA LEU A 65 15.73 1.89 7.61
C LEU A 65 16.56 3.02 8.24
N THR A 66 17.89 3.04 8.05
CA THR A 66 18.77 4.05 8.64
C THR A 66 18.46 5.45 8.13
N ILE A 67 18.28 5.60 6.81
CA ILE A 67 17.95 6.89 6.19
C ILE A 67 16.44 7.21 6.21
N ASN A 68 15.61 6.36 6.82
CA ASN A 68 14.15 6.44 6.89
C ASN A 68 13.47 6.53 5.50
N ARG A 69 14.00 5.80 4.50
CA ARG A 69 13.36 5.65 3.20
C ARG A 69 12.22 4.64 3.25
N MET A 70 12.35 3.60 4.08
CA MET A 70 11.36 2.55 4.27
C MET A 70 10.88 2.45 5.74
N PRO A 71 9.60 2.16 5.97
CA PRO A 71 8.48 2.15 5.01
C PRO A 71 8.24 3.53 4.41
N PRO A 72 7.77 3.65 3.13
CA PRO A 72 7.54 4.93 2.49
C PRO A 72 6.28 5.59 3.07
N TRP A 73 6.47 6.65 3.85
CA TRP A 73 5.38 7.41 4.46
C TRP A 73 5.83 8.85 4.72
N GLY A 74 5.30 9.79 3.92
CA GLY A 74 5.72 11.19 4.00
C GLY A 74 4.98 12.02 5.05
N ALA A 75 3.71 11.68 5.36
CA ALA A 75 2.89 12.49 6.25
C ALA A 75 3.33 12.38 7.72
N ASP A 76 3.44 13.53 8.39
CA ASP A 76 3.76 13.61 9.81
C ASP A 76 2.56 13.25 10.68
N THR A 77 2.58 12.08 11.28
CA THR A 77 1.51 11.54 12.12
C THR A 77 1.30 12.28 13.44
N ALA A 78 2.24 13.13 13.85
CA ALA A 78 2.05 14.05 14.97
C ALA A 78 1.25 15.30 14.57
N TYR A 79 1.09 15.55 13.26
CA TYR A 79 0.31 16.67 12.74
C TYR A 79 -1.12 16.26 12.42
N THR A 80 -1.30 15.15 11.69
CA THR A 80 -2.61 14.57 11.35
C THR A 80 -2.48 13.07 11.15
N ARG A 81 -3.56 12.31 11.43
CA ARG A 81 -3.60 10.85 11.30
C ARG A 81 -4.41 10.44 10.07
N PHE A 82 -3.92 9.41 9.37
CA PHE A 82 -4.52 8.91 8.14
C PHE A 82 -4.79 7.41 8.21
N GLN A 83 -5.58 6.91 7.28
CA GLN A 83 -5.76 5.48 7.08
C GLN A 83 -4.49 4.85 6.53
N HIS A 84 -4.29 3.57 6.81
CA HIS A 84 -3.21 2.76 6.24
C HIS A 84 -1.80 3.34 6.44
N GLU A 85 -1.56 4.05 7.54
CA GLU A 85 -0.25 4.59 7.88
C GLU A 85 0.82 3.50 7.87
N ARG A 86 1.89 3.74 7.11
CA ARG A 86 3.03 2.83 6.98
C ARG A 86 4.12 3.25 7.94
N LEU A 87 4.01 2.78 9.16
CA LEU A 87 4.90 3.18 10.24
C LEU A 87 5.63 1.97 10.80
N ILE A 88 6.87 2.18 11.17
CA ILE A 88 7.65 1.26 11.99
C ILE A 88 8.02 1.97 13.30
N SER A 89 7.80 1.34 14.44
CA SER A 89 8.22 1.91 15.72
C SER A 89 9.73 1.89 15.87
N SER A 90 10.28 2.76 16.72
CA SER A 90 11.71 2.79 17.01
C SER A 90 12.22 1.45 17.55
N SER A 91 11.41 0.74 18.35
CA SER A 91 11.74 -0.58 18.87
C SER A 91 11.75 -1.66 17.79
N GLU A 92 10.75 -1.69 16.89
CA GLU A 92 10.71 -2.61 15.76
C GLU A 92 11.91 -2.39 14.83
N LYS A 93 12.17 -1.12 14.49
CA LYS A 93 13.32 -0.72 13.67
C LYS A 93 14.64 -1.18 14.30
N GLN A 94 14.84 -0.91 15.59
CA GLN A 94 16.06 -1.30 16.29
C GLN A 94 16.23 -2.82 16.36
N LEU A 95 15.13 -3.57 16.51
CA LEU A 95 15.18 -5.03 16.53
C LEU A 95 15.66 -5.59 15.19
N ILE A 96 15.15 -5.06 14.07
CA ILE A 96 15.63 -5.44 12.72
C ILE A 96 17.13 -5.08 12.56
N LEU A 97 17.53 -3.87 12.95
CA LEU A 97 18.92 -3.44 12.86
C LEU A 97 19.86 -4.31 13.70
N ASN A 98 19.42 -4.74 14.89
CA ASN A 98 20.18 -5.66 15.75
C ASN A 98 20.29 -7.05 15.11
N TRP A 99 19.23 -7.55 14.48
CA TRP A 99 19.26 -8.81 13.75
C TRP A 99 20.28 -8.77 12.61
N ILE A 100 20.28 -7.69 11.82
CA ILE A 100 21.23 -7.50 10.71
C ILE A 100 22.66 -7.36 11.23
N ALA A 101 22.89 -6.55 12.25
CA ALA A 101 24.21 -6.37 12.88
C ALA A 101 24.75 -7.68 13.49
N GLY A 102 23.86 -8.57 13.94
CA GLY A 102 24.18 -9.92 14.43
C GLY A 102 24.45 -10.95 13.32
N GLY A 103 24.51 -10.54 12.05
CA GLY A 103 24.76 -11.39 10.89
C GLY A 103 23.50 -11.96 10.24
N ALA A 104 22.35 -11.38 10.50
CA ALA A 104 21.05 -11.75 9.94
C ALA A 104 20.77 -13.26 10.07
N LEU A 105 20.98 -13.83 11.25
CA LEU A 105 20.94 -15.28 11.47
C LEU A 105 19.52 -15.86 11.31
N ALA A 106 19.46 -17.08 10.75
CA ALA A 106 18.21 -17.82 10.57
C ALA A 106 17.57 -18.20 11.91
N GLY A 107 18.37 -18.76 12.82
CA GLY A 107 17.84 -19.49 13.97
C GLY A 107 16.92 -20.64 13.52
N ASP A 108 16.00 -21.03 14.37
CA ASP A 108 14.93 -21.96 13.98
C ASP A 108 13.80 -21.20 13.27
N THR A 109 13.86 -21.16 11.93
CA THR A 109 12.87 -20.47 11.09
C THR A 109 11.48 -21.09 11.17
N MET A 110 11.35 -22.30 11.70
CA MET A 110 10.06 -22.97 11.91
C MET A 110 9.24 -22.33 13.04
N GLN A 111 9.89 -21.60 13.93
CA GLN A 111 9.23 -20.82 14.98
C GLN A 111 8.81 -19.42 14.52
N ALA A 112 9.14 -19.04 13.29
CA ALA A 112 8.64 -17.80 12.74
C ALA A 112 7.12 -17.93 12.43
N PRO A 113 6.34 -16.84 12.56
CA PRO A 113 4.94 -16.85 12.15
C PRO A 113 4.80 -17.19 10.67
N ALA A 114 3.62 -17.69 10.28
CA ALA A 114 3.33 -17.91 8.87
C ALA A 114 3.32 -16.58 8.10
N ALA A 115 3.89 -16.59 6.90
CA ALA A 115 3.84 -15.44 6.03
C ALA A 115 2.38 -15.14 5.60
N PRO A 116 1.98 -13.87 5.54
CA PRO A 116 0.64 -13.51 5.08
C PRO A 116 0.42 -13.91 3.62
N LEU A 117 -0.82 -14.20 3.28
CA LEU A 117 -1.21 -14.47 1.91
C LEU A 117 -1.64 -13.15 1.25
N TYR A 118 -1.14 -12.92 0.04
CA TYR A 118 -1.53 -11.78 -0.78
C TYR A 118 -2.29 -12.25 -2.00
N PRO A 119 -3.40 -11.57 -2.37
CA PRO A 119 -4.11 -11.90 -3.59
C PRO A 119 -3.17 -11.72 -4.79
N SER A 120 -3.16 -12.70 -5.68
CA SER A 120 -2.22 -12.73 -6.82
C SER A 120 -2.50 -11.64 -7.86
N GLN A 121 -3.74 -11.16 -7.97
CA GLN A 121 -4.17 -10.27 -9.04
C GLN A 121 -5.01 -9.07 -8.56
N TYR A 122 -6.03 -9.29 -7.74
CA TYR A 122 -7.00 -8.26 -7.34
C TYR A 122 -7.04 -8.09 -5.82
N GLN A 123 -7.17 -6.82 -5.37
CA GLN A 123 -7.34 -6.50 -3.95
C GLN A 123 -8.82 -6.48 -3.55
N LEU A 124 -9.71 -6.11 -4.50
CA LEU A 124 -11.15 -6.09 -4.28
C LEU A 124 -11.77 -7.39 -4.75
N THR A 125 -12.60 -7.96 -3.88
CA THR A 125 -13.40 -9.17 -4.18
C THR A 125 -14.63 -8.81 -5.00
N GLY A 126 -15.27 -9.85 -5.55
CA GLY A 126 -16.46 -9.68 -6.36
C GLY A 126 -16.20 -9.31 -7.82
N THR A 127 -17.27 -9.29 -8.59
CA THR A 127 -17.25 -8.92 -10.01
C THR A 127 -17.39 -7.42 -10.13
N PRO A 128 -16.47 -6.70 -10.81
CA PRO A 128 -16.63 -5.29 -11.06
C PRO A 128 -17.80 -5.03 -12.02
N ASP A 129 -18.48 -3.92 -11.83
CA ASP A 129 -19.57 -3.50 -12.73
C ASP A 129 -19.04 -3.05 -14.09
N LEU A 130 -17.81 -2.49 -14.12
CA LEU A 130 -17.13 -2.04 -15.33
C LEU A 130 -15.63 -2.30 -15.23
N VAL A 131 -15.07 -2.86 -16.30
CA VAL A 131 -13.62 -2.96 -16.48
C VAL A 131 -13.23 -2.15 -17.71
N VAL A 132 -12.34 -1.18 -17.50
CA VAL A 132 -11.76 -0.37 -18.58
C VAL A 132 -10.30 -0.76 -18.74
N SER A 133 -9.84 -1.00 -19.97
CA SER A 133 -8.46 -1.41 -20.27
C SER A 133 -7.82 -0.45 -21.27
N ILE A 134 -6.54 -0.14 -21.08
CA ILE A 134 -5.75 0.59 -22.08
C ILE A 134 -5.47 -0.27 -23.33
N GLY A 135 -5.84 -1.55 -23.30
CA GLY A 135 -5.44 -2.53 -24.33
C GLY A 135 -3.99 -2.97 -24.14
N THR A 136 -3.42 -3.57 -25.18
CA THR A 136 -2.00 -3.93 -25.22
C THR A 136 -1.19 -2.74 -25.71
N PHE A 137 -0.30 -2.22 -24.88
CA PHE A 137 0.55 -1.07 -25.20
C PHE A 137 2.03 -1.42 -24.97
N THR A 138 2.89 -1.07 -25.94
CA THR A 138 4.33 -1.23 -25.80
C THR A 138 4.95 0.11 -25.44
N SER A 139 5.63 0.18 -24.29
CA SER A 139 6.32 1.39 -23.86
C SER A 139 7.40 1.82 -24.86
N THR A 140 7.51 3.12 -25.06
CA THR A 140 8.56 3.73 -25.90
C THR A 140 9.54 4.59 -25.07
N SER A 141 9.54 4.44 -23.74
CA SER A 141 10.40 5.20 -22.83
C SER A 141 11.82 4.65 -22.81
N THR A 142 12.71 5.26 -23.61
CA THR A 142 14.13 4.86 -23.70
C THR A 142 14.96 5.54 -22.61
N THR A 143 15.31 6.82 -22.81
CA THR A 143 16.22 7.59 -21.95
C THR A 143 15.50 8.54 -20.99
N PHE A 144 14.21 8.78 -21.22
CA PHE A 144 13.38 9.70 -20.45
C PHE A 144 12.05 9.04 -20.10
N ASP A 145 11.49 9.46 -18.99
CA ASP A 145 10.13 9.13 -18.57
C ASP A 145 9.12 9.63 -19.57
N LYS A 146 8.08 8.84 -19.82
CA LYS A 146 7.00 9.22 -20.73
C LYS A 146 5.63 9.03 -20.07
N TYR A 147 4.71 9.90 -20.46
CA TYR A 147 3.35 9.96 -19.97
C TYR A 147 2.39 9.78 -21.14
N PHE A 148 1.51 8.78 -21.04
CA PHE A 148 0.53 8.46 -22.07
C PHE A 148 -0.87 8.54 -21.48
N CYS A 149 -1.77 9.25 -22.17
CA CYS A 149 -3.17 9.37 -21.75
C CYS A 149 -4.06 8.52 -22.65
N PHE A 150 -4.56 7.44 -22.10
CA PHE A 150 -5.50 6.55 -22.75
C PHE A 150 -6.93 6.98 -22.46
N SER A 151 -7.74 7.17 -23.51
CA SER A 151 -9.13 7.56 -23.39
C SER A 151 -10.04 6.44 -23.87
N MET A 152 -10.88 5.91 -23.00
CA MET A 152 -11.76 4.80 -23.29
C MET A 152 -13.21 5.18 -22.98
N PRO A 153 -14.18 4.85 -23.84
CA PRO A 153 -15.59 5.09 -23.51
C PRO A 153 -16.00 4.25 -22.28
N SER A 154 -16.76 4.86 -21.38
CA SER A 154 -17.34 4.12 -20.23
C SER A 154 -18.43 3.14 -20.64
N GLY A 155 -19.06 3.35 -21.79
CA GLY A 155 -20.22 2.58 -22.22
C GLY A 155 -21.50 2.80 -21.38
N LEU A 156 -21.47 3.73 -20.42
CA LEU A 156 -22.59 3.99 -19.53
C LEU A 156 -23.72 4.73 -20.27
N THR A 157 -24.93 4.16 -20.21
CA THR A 157 -26.16 4.75 -20.75
C THR A 157 -26.95 5.56 -19.72
N GLN A 158 -26.59 5.46 -18.46
CA GLN A 158 -27.17 6.23 -17.34
C GLN A 158 -26.06 6.62 -16.37
N ASP A 159 -26.32 7.66 -15.58
CA ASP A 159 -25.39 8.10 -14.53
C ASP A 159 -25.19 6.99 -13.50
N ARG A 160 -23.97 6.80 -13.05
CA ARG A 160 -23.59 5.81 -12.03
C ARG A 160 -22.77 6.47 -10.92
N ILE A 161 -22.76 5.85 -9.77
CA ILE A 161 -21.96 6.33 -8.63
C ILE A 161 -20.88 5.31 -8.35
N ILE A 162 -19.62 5.72 -8.49
CA ILE A 162 -18.46 4.89 -8.16
C ILE A 162 -18.39 4.74 -6.64
N ARG A 163 -18.47 3.50 -6.17
CA ARG A 163 -18.34 3.10 -4.77
C ARG A 163 -16.91 2.69 -4.44
N ALA A 164 -16.24 2.05 -5.40
CA ALA A 164 -14.86 1.63 -5.25
C ALA A 164 -14.19 1.50 -6.61
N PHE A 165 -12.85 1.56 -6.61
CA PHE A 165 -12.08 1.26 -7.81
C PHE A 165 -10.73 0.63 -7.47
N GLU A 166 -10.18 -0.08 -8.44
CA GLU A 166 -8.88 -0.71 -8.36
C GLU A 166 -8.15 -0.59 -9.70
N VAL A 167 -6.94 -0.05 -9.67
CA VAL A 167 -6.03 -0.05 -10.81
C VAL A 167 -5.20 -1.33 -10.78
N VAL A 168 -5.21 -2.06 -11.89
CA VAL A 168 -4.50 -3.33 -12.04
C VAL A 168 -3.46 -3.17 -13.16
N PRO A 169 -2.20 -2.86 -12.84
CA PRO A 169 -1.15 -2.82 -13.84
C PRO A 169 -1.00 -4.15 -14.56
N GLY A 170 -0.90 -4.12 -15.89
CA GLY A 170 -0.58 -5.30 -16.69
C GLY A 170 0.89 -5.69 -16.55
N ASN A 171 1.75 -4.70 -16.33
CA ASN A 171 3.19 -4.89 -16.09
C ASN A 171 3.65 -4.02 -14.93
N LYS A 172 3.53 -4.55 -13.71
CA LYS A 172 3.85 -3.83 -12.46
C LYS A 172 5.25 -3.19 -12.43
N PRO A 173 6.31 -3.84 -12.95
CA PRO A 173 7.67 -3.26 -12.98
C PRO A 173 7.80 -1.95 -13.75
N ILE A 174 6.97 -1.70 -14.76
CA ILE A 174 7.09 -0.51 -15.62
C ILE A 174 5.98 0.51 -15.44
N VAL A 175 4.91 0.19 -14.73
CA VAL A 175 3.86 1.17 -14.39
C VAL A 175 4.26 1.87 -13.10
N HIS A 176 4.96 3.03 -13.26
CA HIS A 176 5.45 3.80 -12.11
C HIS A 176 4.28 4.42 -11.33
N HIS A 177 3.37 5.11 -12.02
CA HIS A 177 2.08 5.53 -11.45
C HIS A 177 1.04 5.70 -12.56
N ALA A 178 -0.22 5.78 -12.15
CA ALA A 178 -1.32 6.14 -13.02
C ALA A 178 -2.24 7.16 -12.34
N VAL A 179 -2.75 8.11 -13.13
CA VAL A 179 -3.80 9.04 -12.70
C VAL A 179 -5.07 8.74 -13.46
N ILE A 180 -6.16 8.59 -12.74
CA ILE A 180 -7.46 8.20 -13.28
C ILE A 180 -8.40 9.40 -13.19
N THR A 181 -8.91 9.82 -14.36
CA THR A 181 -9.92 10.87 -14.47
C THR A 181 -11.04 10.41 -15.38
N ALA A 182 -12.09 11.21 -15.49
CA ALA A 182 -13.08 11.07 -16.52
C ALA A 182 -13.28 12.40 -17.27
N ASP A 183 -13.49 12.30 -18.55
CA ASP A 183 -14.05 13.39 -19.38
C ASP A 183 -15.56 13.19 -19.50
N THR A 184 -16.31 14.01 -18.76
CA THR A 184 -17.79 13.95 -18.75
C THR A 184 -18.42 14.58 -19.99
N THR A 185 -17.62 15.21 -20.86
CA THR A 185 -18.06 15.70 -22.19
C THR A 185 -17.96 14.63 -23.27
N GLY A 186 -17.13 13.59 -23.02
CA GLY A 186 -16.90 12.50 -23.95
C GLY A 186 -16.08 12.87 -25.19
N THR A 187 -15.39 14.01 -25.18
CA THR A 187 -14.70 14.54 -26.37
C THR A 187 -13.21 14.22 -26.43
N PHE A 188 -12.56 13.99 -25.27
CA PHE A 188 -11.12 13.77 -25.22
C PHE A 188 -10.70 12.53 -26.03
N VAL A 189 -9.62 12.68 -26.79
CA VAL A 189 -8.98 11.61 -27.58
C VAL A 189 -7.65 11.25 -26.91
N SER A 190 -7.27 9.97 -26.97
CA SER A 190 -6.00 9.51 -26.39
C SER A 190 -4.81 10.32 -26.92
N ASP A 191 -3.94 10.73 -25.99
CA ASP A 191 -2.64 11.33 -26.33
C ASP A 191 -1.53 10.30 -26.06
N LEU A 192 -1.05 9.71 -27.14
CA LEU A 192 0.01 8.71 -27.12
C LEU A 192 1.36 9.27 -27.61
N SER A 193 1.56 10.59 -27.51
CA SER A 193 2.82 11.25 -27.86
C SER A 193 3.98 10.89 -26.90
N GLY A 194 3.64 10.49 -25.68
CA GLY A 194 4.60 10.30 -24.58
C GLY A 194 4.86 11.57 -23.78
N SER A 195 4.13 12.66 -24.08
CA SER A 195 4.26 13.96 -23.42
C SER A 195 2.91 14.47 -22.86
N CYS A 196 2.00 13.55 -22.54
CA CYS A 196 0.72 13.89 -21.91
C CYS A 196 0.92 14.23 -20.42
N TYR A 197 1.61 15.34 -20.15
CA TYR A 197 1.89 15.80 -18.78
C TYR A 197 0.66 16.44 -18.12
N ASN A 198 -0.14 17.18 -18.88
CA ASN A 198 -1.39 17.72 -18.38
C ASN A 198 -2.40 16.60 -18.22
N ILE A 199 -2.92 16.42 -17.01
CA ILE A 199 -3.91 15.39 -16.73
C ILE A 199 -5.24 15.81 -17.36
N PRO A 200 -5.71 15.14 -18.42
CA PRO A 200 -6.97 15.51 -19.06
C PRO A 200 -8.17 15.06 -18.24
N GLY A 201 -9.34 15.58 -18.60
CA GLY A 201 -10.60 15.27 -17.93
C GLY A 201 -11.02 16.36 -16.95
N ASN A 202 -12.28 16.31 -16.55
CA ASN A 202 -12.92 17.29 -15.67
C ASN A 202 -13.50 16.67 -14.39
N LEU A 203 -13.26 15.35 -14.18
CA LEU A 203 -13.66 14.62 -12.99
C LEU A 203 -12.50 13.74 -12.54
N GLY A 204 -11.89 14.07 -11.39
CA GLY A 204 -10.89 13.21 -10.75
C GLY A 204 -11.53 11.96 -10.15
N ILE A 205 -10.96 10.78 -10.42
CA ILE A 205 -11.36 9.51 -9.83
C ILE A 205 -10.35 9.05 -8.78
N GLY A 206 -9.06 9.03 -9.12
CA GLY A 206 -8.02 8.64 -8.19
C GLY A 206 -6.66 8.44 -8.83
N THR A 207 -5.77 7.82 -8.08
CA THR A 207 -4.38 7.55 -8.47
C THR A 207 -3.99 6.11 -8.17
N TYR A 208 -2.90 5.68 -8.76
CA TYR A 208 -2.19 4.44 -8.45
C TYR A 208 -0.69 4.72 -8.38
N ALA A 209 -0.04 4.20 -7.36
CA ALA A 209 1.42 4.04 -7.29
C ALA A 209 1.74 2.62 -6.80
N PRO A 210 2.96 2.08 -7.01
CA PRO A 210 3.35 0.78 -6.49
C PRO A 210 3.08 0.66 -4.98
N GLY A 211 2.32 -0.37 -4.59
CA GLY A 211 1.89 -0.56 -3.21
C GLY A 211 0.64 0.22 -2.79
N SER A 212 0.03 1.02 -3.66
CA SER A 212 -1.29 1.63 -3.39
C SER A 212 -2.34 0.55 -3.16
N LYS A 213 -3.27 0.84 -2.26
CA LYS A 213 -4.43 -0.01 -2.06
C LYS A 213 -5.55 0.40 -3.00
N ALA A 214 -6.46 -0.54 -3.28
CA ALA A 214 -7.71 -0.23 -3.94
C ALA A 214 -8.47 0.83 -3.12
N THR A 215 -9.12 1.76 -3.80
CA THR A 215 -9.89 2.82 -3.15
C THR A 215 -11.33 2.37 -2.94
N ILE A 216 -11.79 2.44 -1.70
CA ILE A 216 -13.18 2.20 -1.32
C ILE A 216 -13.71 3.47 -0.66
N PHE A 217 -14.86 3.93 -1.11
CA PHE A 217 -15.60 4.99 -0.44
C PHE A 217 -16.57 4.38 0.57
N PRO A 218 -16.88 5.08 1.68
CA PRO A 218 -17.84 4.58 2.66
C PRO A 218 -19.14 4.12 2.01
N GLY A 219 -19.52 2.86 2.21
CA GLY A 219 -20.63 2.22 1.51
C GLY A 219 -21.84 1.88 2.37
N THR A 220 -21.77 2.10 3.69
CA THR A 220 -22.79 1.74 4.66
C THR A 220 -23.04 2.87 5.66
N ALA A 221 -24.19 2.85 6.35
CA ALA A 221 -24.48 3.79 7.41
C ALA A 221 -23.32 3.85 8.43
N PRO A 222 -23.02 5.03 9.01
CA PRO A 222 -23.76 6.29 8.89
C PRO A 222 -23.42 7.12 7.65
N LEU A 223 -22.49 6.70 6.79
CA LEU A 223 -22.09 7.42 5.59
C LEU A 223 -22.07 6.51 4.36
N LYS A 224 -22.86 6.84 3.34
CA LYS A 224 -22.66 6.37 1.99
C LYS A 224 -22.10 7.51 1.15
N ALA A 225 -20.99 7.31 0.46
CA ALA A 225 -20.35 8.33 -0.36
C ALA A 225 -19.74 7.73 -1.62
N GLY A 226 -19.60 8.53 -2.67
CA GLY A 226 -19.01 8.07 -3.92
C GLY A 226 -18.82 9.18 -4.95
N ILE A 227 -18.17 8.84 -6.06
CA ILE A 227 -17.93 9.75 -7.18
C ILE A 227 -19.03 9.55 -8.22
N PHE A 228 -19.70 10.63 -8.61
CA PHE A 228 -20.80 10.63 -9.59
C PHE A 228 -20.23 10.68 -11.00
N LEU A 229 -20.35 9.58 -11.74
CA LEU A 229 -19.90 9.43 -13.11
C LEU A 229 -21.09 9.56 -14.06
N LYS A 230 -21.03 10.55 -14.93
CA LYS A 230 -22.09 10.85 -15.89
C LYS A 230 -22.14 9.82 -17.04
N ALA A 231 -23.33 9.54 -17.53
CA ALA A 231 -23.53 8.75 -18.74
C ALA A 231 -22.75 9.35 -19.94
N GLY A 232 -22.24 8.50 -20.82
CA GLY A 232 -21.45 8.93 -21.98
C GLY A 232 -20.04 9.44 -21.69
N SER A 233 -19.62 9.48 -20.41
CA SER A 233 -18.25 9.86 -20.06
C SER A 233 -17.22 8.92 -20.67
N LYS A 234 -16.04 9.45 -20.97
CA LYS A 234 -14.84 8.65 -21.22
C LYS A 234 -13.99 8.55 -19.96
N ILE A 235 -13.48 7.38 -19.67
CA ILE A 235 -12.49 7.16 -18.63
C ILE A 235 -11.11 7.43 -19.23
N ILE A 236 -10.30 8.19 -18.51
CA ILE A 236 -8.93 8.51 -18.91
C ILE A 236 -7.98 7.89 -17.89
N ILE A 237 -7.01 7.14 -18.40
CA ILE A 237 -5.91 6.61 -17.60
C ILE A 237 -4.62 7.23 -18.15
N GLN A 238 -4.04 8.16 -17.40
CA GLN A 238 -2.68 8.61 -17.66
C GLN A 238 -1.73 7.60 -17.00
N VAL A 239 -0.82 7.02 -17.78
CA VAL A 239 0.20 6.10 -17.27
C VAL A 239 1.58 6.72 -17.45
N HIS A 240 2.36 6.70 -16.38
CA HIS A 240 3.77 7.05 -16.38
C HIS A 240 4.63 5.79 -16.53
N TYR A 241 5.39 5.73 -17.61
CA TYR A 241 6.40 4.70 -17.82
C TYR A 241 7.80 5.28 -17.64
N PRO A 242 8.65 4.69 -16.76
CA PRO A 242 9.99 5.19 -16.48
C PRO A 242 10.94 4.96 -17.66
N ALA A 243 12.01 5.73 -17.69
CA ALA A 243 13.14 5.53 -18.58
C ALA A 243 13.63 4.07 -18.53
N GLY A 244 14.02 3.52 -19.67
CA GLY A 244 14.48 2.13 -19.79
C GLY A 244 13.38 1.09 -19.93
N SER A 245 12.10 1.47 -19.93
CA SER A 245 10.98 0.54 -20.11
C SER A 245 10.62 0.27 -21.58
N ALA A 246 11.33 0.88 -22.54
CA ALA A 246 11.05 0.71 -23.96
C ALA A 246 11.05 -0.77 -24.38
N GLY A 247 10.07 -1.15 -25.21
CA GLY A 247 9.88 -2.52 -25.70
C GLY A 247 9.09 -3.43 -24.74
N GLN A 248 8.90 -3.02 -23.50
CA GLN A 248 8.07 -3.78 -22.54
C GLN A 248 6.58 -3.50 -22.77
N VAL A 249 5.78 -4.53 -22.60
CA VAL A 249 4.33 -4.49 -22.85
C VAL A 249 3.58 -4.30 -21.55
N ASP A 250 2.57 -3.41 -21.55
CA ASP A 250 1.60 -3.22 -20.49
C ASP A 250 0.17 -3.38 -20.99
N SER A 251 -0.75 -3.70 -20.09
CA SER A 251 -2.19 -3.82 -20.34
C SER A 251 -3.00 -3.40 -19.11
N THR A 252 -2.60 -2.28 -18.52
CA THR A 252 -3.22 -1.73 -17.31
C THR A 252 -4.74 -1.64 -17.44
N LYS A 253 -5.43 -2.04 -16.38
CA LYS A 253 -6.89 -2.03 -16.28
C LYS A 253 -7.35 -1.24 -15.07
N LEU A 254 -8.53 -0.65 -15.20
CA LEU A 254 -9.29 -0.06 -14.10
C LEU A 254 -10.54 -0.91 -13.88
N ARG A 255 -10.72 -1.41 -12.68
CA ARG A 255 -11.93 -2.09 -12.21
C ARG A 255 -12.77 -1.09 -11.42
N LEU A 256 -14.02 -0.87 -11.82
CA LEU A 256 -14.97 0.03 -11.18
C LEU A 256 -16.12 -0.76 -10.58
N PHE A 257 -16.46 -0.41 -9.36
CA PHE A 257 -17.60 -0.94 -8.62
C PHE A 257 -18.57 0.21 -8.35
N PHE A 258 -19.83 0.03 -8.72
CA PHE A 258 -20.84 1.06 -8.59
C PHE A 258 -21.82 0.71 -7.46
N TYR A 259 -22.50 1.73 -6.96
CA TYR A 259 -23.74 1.50 -6.24
C TYR A 259 -24.79 0.92 -7.19
N PRO A 260 -25.76 0.10 -6.69
CA PRO A 260 -26.90 -0.33 -7.48
C PRO A 260 -27.62 0.86 -8.12
N PRO A 261 -28.21 0.69 -9.32
CA PRO A 261 -29.04 1.74 -9.91
C PRO A 261 -30.16 2.17 -8.98
N GLY A 262 -30.37 3.47 -8.82
CA GLY A 262 -31.40 4.00 -7.93
C GLY A 262 -31.02 4.05 -6.44
N GLU A 263 -29.77 3.72 -6.07
CA GLU A 263 -29.30 3.85 -4.69
C GLU A 263 -29.48 5.27 -4.17
N THR A 264 -30.08 5.40 -3.00
CA THR A 264 -30.39 6.70 -2.37
C THR A 264 -29.51 6.98 -1.16
N GLY A 265 -29.43 8.25 -0.76
CA GLY A 265 -28.65 8.67 0.40
C GLY A 265 -27.15 8.66 0.17
N VAL A 266 -26.67 8.46 -1.05
CA VAL A 266 -25.24 8.51 -1.38
C VAL A 266 -24.82 9.97 -1.54
N ARG A 267 -23.85 10.40 -0.75
CA ARG A 267 -23.29 11.75 -0.78
C ARG A 267 -22.17 11.83 -1.81
N ARG A 268 -22.15 12.93 -2.55
CA ARG A 268 -21.13 13.14 -3.58
C ARG A 268 -19.78 13.47 -2.97
N ILE A 269 -18.75 12.74 -3.38
CA ILE A 269 -17.35 13.11 -3.20
C ILE A 269 -16.91 13.97 -4.38
N TYR A 270 -16.39 15.16 -4.07
CA TYR A 270 -15.74 16.04 -5.00
C TYR A 270 -14.24 15.80 -4.94
N SER A 271 -13.59 15.69 -6.10
CA SER A 271 -12.13 15.58 -6.22
C SER A 271 -11.63 16.78 -7.03
N THR A 272 -10.83 17.62 -6.42
CA THR A 272 -10.34 18.88 -7.02
C THR A 272 -8.87 19.11 -6.63
N THR A 273 -8.23 20.03 -7.33
CA THR A 273 -6.86 20.51 -7.02
C THR A 273 -6.92 22.02 -6.74
N PRO A 274 -7.41 22.39 -5.54
CA PRO A 274 -7.73 23.80 -5.25
C PRO A 274 -6.49 24.67 -5.03
N LEU A 275 -5.36 24.08 -4.67
CA LEU A 275 -4.14 24.83 -4.34
C LEU A 275 -3.09 24.64 -5.42
N GLN A 276 -2.93 25.67 -6.25
CA GLN A 276 -2.00 25.68 -7.38
C GLN A 276 -1.23 26.98 -7.43
N ASN A 277 0.04 26.94 -7.83
CA ASN A 277 0.84 28.11 -8.13
C ASN A 277 1.69 27.89 -9.39
N TRP A 278 1.27 28.51 -10.47
CA TRP A 278 1.91 28.43 -11.79
C TRP A 278 2.87 29.61 -12.09
N ASN A 279 3.13 30.48 -11.09
CA ASN A 279 4.00 31.64 -11.23
C ASN A 279 5.31 31.50 -10.46
N MET A 280 5.76 30.26 -10.25
CA MET A 280 7.00 30.01 -9.51
C MET A 280 8.22 30.17 -10.41
N VAL A 281 9.23 30.83 -9.88
CA VAL A 281 10.57 30.93 -10.48
C VAL A 281 11.59 30.63 -9.37
N ILE A 282 12.31 29.52 -9.49
CA ILE A 282 13.27 29.06 -8.50
C ILE A 282 14.68 29.24 -9.08
N PRO A 283 15.37 30.36 -8.78
CA PRO A 283 16.70 30.63 -9.33
C PRO A 283 17.71 29.55 -8.92
N ALA A 284 18.71 29.34 -9.75
CA ALA A 284 19.85 28.47 -9.43
C ALA A 284 20.49 28.85 -8.08
N ASN A 285 20.95 27.85 -7.33
CA ASN A 285 21.62 27.98 -6.05
C ASN A 285 20.81 28.75 -4.97
N THR A 286 19.48 28.64 -4.99
CA THR A 286 18.61 29.24 -3.98
C THR A 286 17.66 28.22 -3.36
N ILE A 287 17.26 28.52 -2.11
CA ILE A 287 16.13 27.89 -1.45
C ILE A 287 14.97 28.88 -1.50
N LYS A 288 13.81 28.45 -1.99
CA LYS A 288 12.61 29.27 -2.12
C LYS A 288 11.40 28.64 -1.45
N THR A 289 10.51 29.48 -0.98
CA THR A 289 9.22 29.08 -0.44
C THR A 289 8.12 29.69 -1.28
N TYR A 290 7.17 28.85 -1.71
CA TYR A 290 5.96 29.29 -2.40
C TYR A 290 4.72 28.84 -1.66
N SER A 291 3.62 29.54 -1.89
CA SER A 291 2.35 29.28 -1.24
C SER A 291 1.20 29.39 -2.23
N ALA A 292 0.09 28.73 -1.91
CA ALA A 292 -1.18 28.86 -2.59
C ALA A 292 -2.32 29.02 -1.58
N TYR A 293 -3.39 29.66 -2.00
CA TYR A 293 -4.61 29.86 -1.21
C TYR A 293 -5.84 29.49 -2.02
N TYR A 294 -6.84 28.93 -1.35
CA TYR A 294 -8.15 28.71 -1.97
C TYR A 294 -9.29 29.15 -1.02
N PRO A 295 -10.32 29.91 -1.48
CA PRO A 295 -10.52 30.36 -2.88
C PRO A 295 -9.47 31.37 -3.35
N SER A 296 -8.93 32.24 -2.49
CA SER A 296 -7.83 33.16 -2.79
C SER A 296 -7.18 33.69 -1.50
N ALA A 297 -6.15 34.53 -1.61
CA ALA A 297 -5.54 35.18 -0.45
C ALA A 297 -6.52 36.14 0.28
N SER A 298 -7.48 36.73 -0.44
CA SER A 298 -8.42 37.72 0.09
C SER A 298 -9.83 37.17 0.39
N THR A 299 -10.20 36.00 -0.13
CA THR A 299 -11.53 35.40 0.04
C THR A 299 -11.47 34.10 0.87
N SER A 300 -12.63 33.66 1.34
CA SER A 300 -12.76 32.42 2.16
C SER A 300 -13.84 31.53 1.58
N LEU A 301 -13.87 30.27 2.03
CA LEU A 301 -14.92 29.32 1.70
C LEU A 301 -16.30 29.89 2.08
N SER A 302 -17.21 29.86 1.14
CA SER A 302 -18.60 30.29 1.36
C SER A 302 -19.45 29.19 2.04
N VAL A 303 -19.02 27.94 1.98
CA VAL A 303 -19.70 26.77 2.54
C VAL A 303 -18.73 25.95 3.36
N ALA A 304 -19.26 25.22 4.34
CA ALA A 304 -18.47 24.27 5.11
C ALA A 304 -18.23 22.98 4.31
N LEU A 305 -17.06 22.38 4.50
CA LEU A 305 -16.62 21.15 3.83
C LEU A 305 -16.30 20.06 4.86
N SER A 306 -16.50 18.81 4.46
CA SER A 306 -15.98 17.63 5.16
C SER A 306 -14.86 17.05 4.31
N ALA A 307 -13.60 17.30 4.68
CA ALA A 307 -12.45 16.77 3.96
C ALA A 307 -12.35 15.26 4.17
N PHE A 308 -12.23 14.52 3.06
CA PHE A 308 -12.10 13.07 3.02
C PHE A 308 -10.64 12.64 2.86
N ALA A 309 -9.93 13.28 1.92
CA ALA A 309 -8.53 12.99 1.64
C ALA A 309 -7.81 14.23 1.09
N VAL A 310 -6.50 14.26 1.23
CA VAL A 310 -5.63 15.28 0.62
C VAL A 310 -4.52 14.61 -0.18
N MET A 311 -4.06 15.25 -1.24
CA MET A 311 -2.97 14.80 -2.10
C MET A 311 -1.98 15.95 -2.29
N PRO A 312 -0.95 16.08 -1.46
CA PRO A 312 0.15 17.00 -1.72
C PRO A 312 0.94 16.54 -2.93
N HIS A 313 1.29 17.47 -3.83
CA HIS A 313 2.07 17.16 -5.03
C HIS A 313 3.08 18.24 -5.36
N SER A 314 4.29 17.82 -5.68
CA SER A 314 5.41 18.64 -6.14
C SER A 314 6.40 17.77 -6.91
N HIS A 315 7.48 18.36 -7.46
CA HIS A 315 8.51 17.61 -8.15
C HIS A 315 9.82 17.49 -7.33
N LEU A 316 10.98 17.40 -8.01
CA LEU A 316 12.25 16.95 -7.44
C LEU A 316 12.95 17.97 -6.53
N LEU A 317 12.70 19.28 -6.71
CA LEU A 317 13.32 20.30 -5.85
C LEU A 317 12.61 20.50 -4.52
N CYS A 318 11.38 19.98 -4.40
CA CYS A 318 10.59 20.13 -3.17
C CYS A 318 11.26 19.41 -2.00
N GLN A 319 11.29 20.07 -0.84
CA GLN A 319 11.83 19.52 0.40
C GLN A 319 10.75 19.24 1.42
N SER A 320 9.74 20.10 1.50
CA SER A 320 8.67 19.94 2.48
C SER A 320 7.38 20.62 2.05
N ILE A 321 6.26 20.07 2.53
CA ILE A 321 4.92 20.56 2.23
C ILE A 321 4.15 20.73 3.55
N LEU A 322 3.42 21.84 3.68
CA LEU A 322 2.51 22.11 4.78
C LEU A 322 1.17 22.57 4.22
N TYR A 323 0.11 21.80 4.44
CA TYR A 323 -1.23 22.06 3.97
C TYR A 323 -2.21 22.08 5.16
N TYR A 324 -2.98 23.17 5.30
CA TYR A 324 -3.95 23.35 6.37
C TYR A 324 -5.11 24.27 5.94
N ALA A 325 -6.20 24.25 6.68
CA ALA A 325 -7.23 25.28 6.56
C ALA A 325 -7.01 26.34 7.65
N VAL A 326 -7.27 27.61 7.35
CA VAL A 326 -7.00 28.73 8.25
C VAL A 326 -8.11 29.76 8.21
N LYS A 327 -8.49 30.22 9.39
CA LYS A 327 -9.24 31.48 9.58
C LYS A 327 -8.32 32.46 10.31
N PRO A 328 -7.76 33.47 9.62
CA PRO A 328 -6.73 34.36 10.18
C PRO A 328 -7.17 34.98 11.49
N GLY A 329 -6.29 34.96 12.49
CA GLY A 329 -6.56 35.53 13.83
C GLY A 329 -7.46 34.67 14.72
N ILE A 330 -7.93 33.51 14.26
CA ILE A 330 -8.85 32.64 15.02
C ILE A 330 -8.23 31.26 15.21
N ASP A 331 -8.03 30.48 14.11
CA ASP A 331 -7.67 29.09 14.24
C ASP A 331 -7.07 28.52 12.95
N THR A 332 -6.39 27.36 13.07
CA THR A 332 -5.89 26.53 11.98
C THR A 332 -6.35 25.09 12.15
N ILE A 333 -6.80 24.47 11.07
CA ILE A 333 -7.19 23.06 11.02
C ILE A 333 -6.11 22.31 10.23
N PRO A 334 -5.32 21.43 10.88
CA PRO A 334 -4.27 20.69 10.23
C PRO A 334 -4.84 19.70 9.19
N LEU A 335 -4.26 19.66 7.99
CA LEU A 335 -4.63 18.72 6.94
C LEU A 335 -3.49 17.74 6.67
N VAL A 336 -2.33 18.19 6.15
CA VAL A 336 -1.15 17.34 6.01
C VAL A 336 0.13 18.14 6.18
N ARG A 337 1.12 17.54 6.81
CA ARG A 337 2.51 18.04 6.86
C ARG A 337 3.44 16.95 6.38
N VAL A 338 4.23 17.24 5.34
CA VAL A 338 5.32 16.38 4.84
C VAL A 338 6.62 17.10 5.15
N LYS A 339 7.39 16.58 6.11
CA LYS A 339 8.66 17.18 6.54
C LYS A 339 9.82 16.91 5.59
N LYS A 340 9.78 15.79 4.89
CA LYS A 340 10.73 15.37 3.88
C LYS A 340 9.93 14.85 2.70
N TRP A 341 9.87 15.64 1.64
CA TRP A 341 9.18 15.26 0.41
C TRP A 341 9.95 14.15 -0.30
N ASP A 342 9.22 13.19 -0.84
CA ASP A 342 9.75 12.12 -1.67
C ASP A 342 8.91 12.03 -2.95
N PHE A 343 9.53 12.37 -4.09
CA PHE A 343 8.88 12.37 -5.40
C PHE A 343 8.43 10.97 -5.83
N GLU A 344 9.11 9.93 -5.37
CA GLU A 344 8.77 8.54 -5.67
C GLU A 344 7.50 8.08 -4.92
N TRP A 345 7.07 8.84 -3.89
CA TRP A 345 5.96 8.51 -3.06
C TRP A 345 4.86 9.58 -3.11
N GLN A 346 3.89 9.42 -4.01
CA GLN A 346 2.79 10.36 -4.23
C GLN A 346 1.46 9.61 -4.18
N ASP A 347 0.65 9.89 -3.16
CA ASP A 347 -0.64 9.22 -2.96
C ASP A 347 -1.64 10.16 -2.26
N TYR A 348 -2.92 9.75 -2.27
CA TYR A 348 -3.94 10.35 -1.43
C TYR A 348 -3.76 9.91 0.03
N TYR A 349 -3.70 10.87 0.92
CA TYR A 349 -3.77 10.66 2.35
C TYR A 349 -5.23 10.75 2.80
N THR A 350 -5.89 9.61 2.97
CA THR A 350 -7.29 9.52 3.42
C THR A 350 -7.36 9.65 4.94
N PHE A 351 -8.17 10.58 5.43
CA PHE A 351 -8.34 10.79 6.87
C PHE A 351 -9.01 9.58 7.53
N LYS A 352 -8.75 9.35 8.83
CA LYS A 352 -9.46 8.33 9.63
C LYS A 352 -10.90 8.72 9.91
N LYS A 353 -11.14 10.02 10.09
CA LYS A 353 -12.44 10.67 10.24
C LYS A 353 -12.54 11.83 9.28
N LEU A 354 -13.75 12.21 8.91
CA LEU A 354 -13.95 13.43 8.11
C LEU A 354 -13.46 14.65 8.89
N VAL A 355 -12.72 15.54 8.21
CA VAL A 355 -12.24 16.77 8.82
C VAL A 355 -13.18 17.91 8.46
N HIS A 356 -13.87 18.45 9.46
CA HIS A 356 -14.76 19.60 9.29
C HIS A 356 -13.95 20.87 9.05
N ILE A 357 -14.19 21.54 7.91
CA ILE A 357 -13.64 22.86 7.57
C ILE A 357 -14.81 23.83 7.47
N PRO A 358 -15.01 24.73 8.45
CA PRO A 358 -16.15 25.64 8.48
C PRO A 358 -16.11 26.67 7.34
N ALA A 359 -17.27 27.21 6.99
CA ALA A 359 -17.34 28.42 6.17
C ALA A 359 -16.55 29.57 6.83
N GLY A 360 -15.96 30.43 6.00
CA GLY A 360 -15.09 31.51 6.47
C GLY A 360 -13.62 31.13 6.64
N TYR A 361 -13.26 29.84 6.55
CA TYR A 361 -11.87 29.40 6.42
C TYR A 361 -11.39 29.50 4.97
N LYS A 362 -10.09 29.46 4.78
CA LYS A 362 -9.45 29.26 3.48
C LYS A 362 -8.46 28.12 3.56
N LEU A 363 -8.27 27.40 2.48
CA LEU A 363 -7.20 26.43 2.35
C LEU A 363 -5.89 27.16 2.06
N TYR A 364 -4.80 26.65 2.61
CA TYR A 364 -3.47 27.19 2.44
C TYR A 364 -2.46 26.07 2.31
N SER A 365 -1.57 26.18 1.34
CA SER A 365 -0.41 25.33 1.21
C SER A 365 0.88 26.14 1.10
N LYS A 366 1.95 25.57 1.66
CA LYS A 366 3.31 26.11 1.61
C LYS A 366 4.29 25.01 1.27
N HIS A 367 5.07 25.21 0.21
CA HIS A 367 6.12 24.32 -0.24
C HIS A 367 7.49 25.01 -0.14
N VAL A 368 8.50 24.24 0.28
CA VAL A 368 9.91 24.69 0.31
C VAL A 368 10.66 23.92 -0.77
N TYR A 369 11.38 24.65 -1.62
CA TYR A 369 12.16 24.13 -2.73
C TYR A 369 13.65 24.44 -2.54
N ASP A 370 14.49 23.44 -2.77
CA ASP A 370 15.95 23.58 -2.73
C ASP A 370 16.53 23.34 -4.14
N ASN A 371 16.89 24.43 -4.83
CA ASN A 371 17.56 24.41 -6.12
C ASN A 371 19.06 24.63 -5.98
N THR A 372 19.69 24.06 -4.97
CA THR A 372 21.14 24.11 -4.77
C THR A 372 21.79 22.79 -5.20
N SER A 373 23.12 22.80 -5.32
CA SER A 373 23.92 21.58 -5.55
C SER A 373 23.93 20.62 -4.36
N ASN A 374 23.46 21.04 -3.17
CA ASN A 374 23.34 20.19 -1.99
C ASN A 374 22.09 19.31 -2.01
N ASN A 375 21.11 19.63 -2.85
CA ASN A 375 19.95 18.77 -3.04
C ASN A 375 20.30 17.58 -3.93
N PRO A 376 20.36 16.36 -3.40
CA PRO A 376 20.71 15.16 -4.17
C PRO A 376 19.69 14.83 -5.27
N ASN A 377 18.47 15.36 -5.16
CA ASN A 377 17.38 15.14 -6.12
C ASN A 377 17.31 16.26 -7.18
N ASN A 378 18.22 17.24 -7.17
CA ASN A 378 18.23 18.28 -8.18
C ASN A 378 18.48 17.67 -9.57
N PRO A 379 17.54 17.78 -10.53
CA PRO A 379 17.69 17.19 -11.85
C PRO A 379 18.74 17.87 -12.72
N ASN A 380 19.30 18.99 -12.27
CA ASN A 380 20.27 19.81 -13.00
C ASN A 380 21.60 19.92 -12.24
N SER A 381 22.70 19.58 -12.91
CA SER A 381 24.06 19.73 -12.37
C SER A 381 24.96 20.35 -13.44
N PRO A 382 25.38 21.62 -13.29
CA PRO A 382 25.10 22.55 -12.18
C PRO A 382 23.61 22.98 -12.16
N PRO A 383 23.10 23.48 -11.00
CA PRO A 383 21.76 24.03 -10.90
C PRO A 383 21.48 25.13 -11.91
N ILE A 384 20.28 25.12 -12.50
CA ILE A 384 19.77 26.19 -13.39
C ILE A 384 18.47 26.75 -12.82
N THR A 385 18.03 27.90 -13.30
CA THR A 385 16.71 28.42 -12.92
C THR A 385 15.61 27.48 -13.38
N VAL A 386 14.72 27.07 -12.47
CA VAL A 386 13.56 26.19 -12.73
C VAL A 386 12.28 27.01 -12.62
N TYR A 387 11.34 26.73 -13.50
CA TYR A 387 10.03 27.39 -13.59
C TYR A 387 8.91 26.42 -13.24
N SER A 388 7.73 26.94 -12.92
CA SER A 388 6.56 26.09 -12.77
C SER A 388 6.08 25.57 -14.13
N ASN A 389 5.99 24.26 -14.22
CA ASN A 389 5.49 23.54 -15.39
C ASN A 389 5.19 22.07 -15.00
N THR A 390 4.69 21.26 -15.95
CA THR A 390 4.23 19.89 -15.73
C THR A 390 5.31 18.81 -15.93
N GLY A 391 6.48 19.16 -16.47
CA GLY A 391 7.58 18.21 -16.68
C GLY A 391 8.31 17.89 -15.35
N THR A 392 8.77 16.67 -15.18
CA THR A 392 9.45 16.22 -13.95
C THR A 392 10.68 17.07 -13.54
N LYS A 393 11.36 17.69 -14.53
CA LYS A 393 12.50 18.57 -14.28
C LYS A 393 12.10 20.03 -13.99
N ASP A 394 10.86 20.38 -14.24
CA ASP A 394 10.24 21.62 -13.82
C ASP A 394 9.72 21.48 -12.38
N GLU A 395 8.97 22.46 -11.86
CA GLU A 395 8.40 22.34 -10.52
C GLU A 395 6.90 22.63 -10.48
N MET A 396 6.25 22.03 -9.49
CA MET A 396 4.81 22.23 -9.24
C MET A 396 4.55 22.55 -7.77
N LEU A 397 3.55 23.40 -7.54
CA LEU A 397 2.75 23.43 -6.33
C LEU A 397 1.32 23.10 -6.76
N PHE A 398 0.86 21.87 -6.46
CA PHE A 398 -0.36 21.34 -7.04
C PHE A 398 -1.05 20.37 -6.07
N ASP A 399 -1.74 20.89 -5.05
CA ASP A 399 -2.30 20.04 -4.00
C ASP A 399 -3.78 19.76 -4.23
N GLY A 400 -4.09 18.47 -4.18
CA GLY A 400 -5.44 17.93 -4.35
C GLY A 400 -6.20 17.77 -3.03
N MET A 401 -7.51 17.67 -3.15
CA MET A 401 -8.43 17.37 -2.06
C MET A 401 -9.65 16.60 -2.55
N MET A 402 -10.04 15.59 -1.80
CA MET A 402 -11.37 14.99 -1.87
C MET A 402 -12.21 15.45 -0.68
N TYR A 403 -13.44 15.86 -0.93
CA TYR A 403 -14.32 16.37 0.12
C TYR A 403 -15.81 16.15 -0.20
N LEU A 404 -16.62 16.27 0.81
CA LEU A 404 -18.09 16.33 0.73
C LEU A 404 -18.56 17.70 1.22
N ASN A 405 -19.75 18.13 0.80
CA ASN A 405 -20.43 19.22 1.48
C ASN A 405 -20.72 18.79 2.93
N TYR A 406 -20.36 19.63 3.88
CA TYR A 406 -20.49 19.30 5.31
C TYR A 406 -21.96 19.09 5.71
N GLN A 407 -22.16 18.10 6.55
CA GLN A 407 -23.41 17.90 7.30
C GLN A 407 -23.07 17.80 8.80
N PRO A 408 -23.93 18.35 9.70
CA PRO A 408 -23.69 18.27 11.14
C PRO A 408 -23.45 16.84 11.61
N GLY A 409 -22.35 16.62 12.35
CA GLY A 409 -21.96 15.31 12.85
C GLY A 409 -20.94 14.55 11.99
N ASP A 410 -20.58 15.03 10.82
CA ASP A 410 -19.60 14.41 9.92
C ASP A 410 -18.26 14.14 10.61
N GLU A 411 -17.80 15.04 11.45
CA GLU A 411 -16.54 14.97 12.19
C GLU A 411 -16.49 13.79 13.20
N SER A 412 -17.65 13.25 13.55
CA SER A 412 -17.73 12.06 14.42
C SER A 412 -17.65 10.74 13.66
N ILE A 413 -17.83 10.77 12.32
CA ILE A 413 -17.87 9.55 11.49
C ILE A 413 -16.47 8.96 11.36
N ASP A 414 -16.29 7.73 11.83
CA ASP A 414 -15.09 6.92 11.64
C ASP A 414 -15.14 6.22 10.28
N ILE A 415 -14.58 6.90 9.26
CA ILE A 415 -14.56 6.36 7.89
C ILE A 415 -13.58 5.20 7.73
N GLU A 416 -12.52 5.12 8.56
CA GLU A 416 -11.60 3.98 8.57
C GLU A 416 -12.33 2.70 8.99
N SER A 417 -13.16 2.76 10.03
CA SER A 417 -13.96 1.62 10.48
C SER A 417 -14.97 1.16 9.42
N ILE A 418 -15.67 2.11 8.77
CA ILE A 418 -16.65 1.79 7.71
C ILE A 418 -15.96 1.10 6.54
N ILE A 419 -14.83 1.64 6.06
CA ILE A 419 -14.08 1.09 4.92
C ILE A 419 -13.51 -0.28 5.27
N ASN A 420 -12.91 -0.45 6.45
CA ASN A 420 -12.32 -1.72 6.86
C ASN A 420 -13.35 -2.85 7.03
N SER A 421 -14.62 -2.53 7.21
CA SER A 421 -15.72 -3.49 7.26
C SER A 421 -16.40 -3.73 5.90
N ASP A 422 -15.92 -3.09 4.84
CA ASP A 422 -16.56 -3.19 3.52
C ASP A 422 -16.40 -4.60 2.92
N PRO A 423 -17.50 -5.23 2.46
CA PRO A 423 -17.45 -6.56 1.85
C PRO A 423 -16.53 -6.66 0.62
N LEU A 424 -16.25 -5.56 -0.09
CA LEU A 424 -15.34 -5.55 -1.23
C LEU A 424 -13.88 -5.84 -0.85
N LEU A 425 -13.50 -5.62 0.40
CA LEU A 425 -12.16 -6.01 0.89
C LEU A 425 -12.01 -7.54 1.02
N GLY A 426 -13.07 -8.28 0.76
CA GLY A 426 -13.17 -9.68 1.13
C GLY A 426 -13.36 -9.80 2.64
N VAL A 427 -13.86 -10.93 3.09
CA VAL A 427 -13.72 -11.28 4.48
C VAL A 427 -12.21 -11.37 4.71
N LYS A 428 -11.56 -10.36 5.30
CA LYS A 428 -10.56 -10.69 6.27
C LYS A 428 -11.35 -11.48 7.30
N GLU A 429 -11.32 -12.80 7.15
CA GLU A 429 -11.45 -13.62 8.32
C GLU A 429 -10.29 -13.23 9.26
N VAL A 430 -10.47 -12.14 9.98
CA VAL A 430 -10.02 -12.04 11.35
C VAL A 430 -11.05 -12.90 12.07
N ASN A 431 -11.04 -14.17 11.71
CA ASN A 431 -11.62 -15.20 12.52
C ASN A 431 -10.71 -15.28 13.74
N THR A 432 -11.07 -14.53 14.76
CA THR A 432 -10.68 -14.85 16.14
C THR A 432 -11.08 -16.30 16.46
N ASP A 433 -11.92 -16.90 15.63
CA ASP A 433 -12.38 -18.29 15.70
C ASP A 433 -11.72 -19.20 14.65
N ASN A 434 -10.79 -18.74 13.82
CA ASN A 434 -10.10 -19.61 12.86
C ASN A 434 -9.23 -20.61 13.61
N ALA A 435 -9.72 -21.83 13.75
CA ALA A 435 -9.02 -22.90 14.48
C ALA A 435 -7.62 -23.18 13.90
N ILE A 436 -7.39 -22.85 12.62
CA ILE A 436 -6.12 -23.09 11.93
C ILE A 436 -5.34 -21.77 11.79
N VAL A 437 -4.25 -21.62 12.50
CA VAL A 437 -3.35 -20.46 12.41
C VAL A 437 -2.48 -20.53 11.17
N ASN A 438 -1.91 -21.73 10.89
CA ASN A 438 -1.14 -22.02 9.69
C ASN A 438 -1.19 -23.51 9.37
N CYS A 439 -0.85 -23.86 8.12
CA CYS A 439 -0.62 -25.24 7.71
C CYS A 439 0.31 -25.26 6.49
N PHE A 440 1.36 -26.06 6.53
CA PHE A 440 2.28 -26.22 5.40
C PHE A 440 2.87 -27.63 5.36
N ALA A 441 3.36 -28.00 4.16
CA ALA A 441 3.96 -29.29 3.88
C ALA A 441 5.48 -29.15 3.70
N PHE A 442 6.27 -30.00 4.36
CA PHE A 442 7.73 -30.03 4.22
C PHE A 442 8.29 -31.46 4.40
N PRO A 443 9.24 -31.88 3.53
CA PRO A 443 9.65 -31.23 2.30
C PRO A 443 8.53 -31.21 1.26
N ASN A 444 8.49 -30.20 0.40
CA ASN A 444 7.59 -30.16 -0.73
C ASN A 444 8.29 -29.40 -1.88
N PRO A 445 8.81 -30.06 -2.91
CA PRO A 445 8.58 -31.47 -3.31
C PRO A 445 9.13 -32.52 -2.30
N PHE A 446 8.54 -33.74 -2.32
CA PHE A 446 8.95 -34.85 -1.49
C PHE A 446 9.02 -36.16 -2.29
N ASN A 447 9.84 -37.11 -1.82
CA ASN A 447 9.96 -38.45 -2.43
C ASN A 447 9.13 -39.49 -1.65
N ASN A 448 9.50 -39.72 -0.40
CA ASN A 448 8.89 -40.79 0.40
C ASN A 448 7.85 -40.31 1.39
N THR A 449 8.19 -39.27 2.16
CA THR A 449 7.33 -38.74 3.24
C THR A 449 7.31 -37.24 3.22
N VAL A 450 6.13 -36.65 3.45
CA VAL A 450 5.95 -35.22 3.67
C VAL A 450 5.30 -35.00 5.03
N SER A 451 5.85 -34.11 5.83
CA SER A 451 5.28 -33.66 7.08
C SER A 451 4.32 -32.51 6.84
N LEU A 452 3.06 -32.69 7.19
CA LEU A 452 2.07 -31.62 7.21
C LEU A 452 2.07 -31.02 8.62
N ARG A 453 2.59 -29.79 8.72
CA ARG A 453 2.70 -29.07 9.98
C ARG A 453 1.63 -28.00 10.05
N TYR A 454 0.93 -27.94 11.17
CA TYR A 454 -0.16 -27.00 11.38
C TYR A 454 -0.21 -26.50 12.81
N ALA A 455 -0.74 -25.32 13.01
CA ALA A 455 -0.96 -24.74 14.33
C ALA A 455 -2.44 -24.43 14.53
N LEU A 456 -2.92 -24.75 15.73
CA LEU A 456 -4.30 -24.51 16.15
C LEU A 456 -4.31 -23.45 17.25
N ASN A 457 -5.28 -22.55 17.21
CA ASN A 457 -5.48 -21.54 18.27
C ASN A 457 -6.52 -21.96 19.30
N GLN A 458 -7.10 -23.12 19.14
CA GLN A 458 -8.05 -23.73 20.06
C GLN A 458 -8.11 -25.24 19.86
N THR A 459 -8.62 -25.94 20.86
CA THR A 459 -8.85 -27.38 20.77
C THR A 459 -9.98 -27.67 19.75
N CYS A 460 -9.71 -28.52 18.74
CA CYS A 460 -10.68 -28.88 17.71
C CYS A 460 -10.47 -30.29 17.14
N ASN A 461 -11.48 -30.82 16.46
CA ASN A 461 -11.35 -32.07 15.71
C ASN A 461 -10.67 -31.79 14.39
N VAL A 462 -9.64 -32.58 14.06
CA VAL A 462 -8.77 -32.37 12.90
C VAL A 462 -8.83 -33.59 11.99
N SER A 463 -8.92 -33.32 10.68
CA SER A 463 -8.78 -34.35 9.65
C SER A 463 -8.04 -33.83 8.43
N PHE A 464 -7.35 -34.74 7.73
CA PHE A 464 -6.76 -34.47 6.42
C PHE A 464 -7.44 -35.27 5.32
N GLU A 465 -7.66 -34.62 4.19
CA GLU A 465 -8.07 -35.26 2.95
C GLU A 465 -7.01 -34.98 1.87
N ILE A 466 -6.60 -35.99 1.13
CA ILE A 466 -5.66 -35.87 0.02
C ILE A 466 -6.36 -36.28 -1.26
N THR A 467 -6.27 -35.43 -2.29
CA THR A 467 -6.87 -35.66 -3.61
C THR A 467 -5.83 -35.52 -4.70
N ASP A 468 -6.04 -36.17 -5.85
CA ASP A 468 -5.26 -35.95 -7.06
C ASP A 468 -5.74 -34.70 -7.83
N LEU A 469 -5.11 -34.43 -8.99
CA LEU A 469 -5.40 -33.28 -9.87
C LEU A 469 -6.85 -33.25 -10.38
N VAL A 470 -7.51 -34.40 -10.49
CA VAL A 470 -8.91 -34.48 -10.96
C VAL A 470 -9.90 -34.54 -9.82
N GLY A 471 -9.43 -34.34 -8.57
CA GLY A 471 -10.27 -34.31 -7.37
C GLY A 471 -10.64 -35.68 -6.83
N ARG A 472 -10.04 -36.77 -7.36
CA ARG A 472 -10.26 -38.12 -6.82
C ARG A 472 -9.58 -38.22 -5.46
N LYS A 473 -10.30 -38.71 -4.45
CA LYS A 473 -9.79 -38.90 -3.10
C LYS A 473 -8.74 -40.01 -3.07
N ILE A 474 -7.54 -39.66 -2.64
CA ILE A 474 -6.40 -40.57 -2.46
C ILE A 474 -6.34 -41.09 -1.02
N GLY A 475 -6.70 -40.24 -0.06
CA GLY A 475 -6.72 -40.62 1.35
C GLY A 475 -7.58 -39.69 2.20
N TYR A 476 -8.08 -40.21 3.31
CA TYR A 476 -8.73 -39.44 4.37
C TYR A 476 -8.23 -39.93 5.72
N TYR A 477 -7.83 -39.02 6.57
CA TYR A 477 -7.16 -39.31 7.84
C TYR A 477 -7.79 -38.45 8.93
N ASP A 478 -8.54 -39.09 9.82
CA ASP A 478 -9.11 -38.46 10.99
C ASP A 478 -8.10 -38.52 12.14
N LEU A 479 -7.64 -37.36 12.58
CA LEU A 479 -6.69 -37.23 13.68
C LEU A 479 -7.38 -37.02 15.04
N GLY A 480 -8.72 -36.96 15.02
CA GLY A 480 -9.52 -36.75 16.22
C GLY A 480 -9.29 -35.36 16.86
N LYS A 481 -9.50 -35.29 18.17
CA LYS A 481 -9.41 -34.04 18.92
C LYS A 481 -7.96 -33.68 19.21
N GLN A 482 -7.53 -32.54 18.71
CA GLN A 482 -6.20 -31.97 18.89
C GLN A 482 -6.27 -30.72 19.77
N ALA A 483 -5.34 -30.55 20.69
CA ALA A 483 -5.25 -29.37 21.56
C ALA A 483 -4.80 -28.13 20.80
N GLU A 484 -4.93 -26.96 21.41
CA GLU A 484 -4.26 -25.73 20.97
C GLU A 484 -2.73 -25.94 20.90
N GLY A 485 -2.08 -25.35 19.87
CA GLY A 485 -0.63 -25.43 19.67
C GLY A 485 -0.23 -25.97 18.31
N SER A 486 1.07 -26.28 18.17
CA SER A 486 1.66 -26.77 16.93
C SER A 486 1.63 -28.28 16.86
N HIS A 487 1.25 -28.81 15.70
CA HIS A 487 1.12 -30.24 15.43
C HIS A 487 1.87 -30.61 14.14
N THR A 488 2.23 -31.88 14.04
CA THR A 488 2.83 -32.45 12.83
C THR A 488 2.16 -33.77 12.54
N TRP A 489 1.81 -33.99 11.27
CA TRP A 489 1.32 -35.27 10.78
C TRP A 489 2.07 -35.64 9.50
N ASP A 490 2.60 -36.86 9.45
CA ASP A 490 3.41 -37.34 8.34
C ASP A 490 2.59 -38.18 7.38
N TRP A 491 2.68 -37.86 6.09
CA TRP A 491 2.08 -38.66 5.03
C TRP A 491 3.17 -39.27 4.15
N ASP A 492 3.21 -40.59 4.08
CA ASP A 492 4.18 -41.35 3.28
C ASP A 492 3.58 -41.96 2.01
N GLY A 493 2.28 -41.77 1.78
CA GLY A 493 1.57 -42.32 0.62
C GLY A 493 1.43 -43.85 0.64
N LYS A 494 1.88 -44.56 1.69
CA LYS A 494 1.72 -46.01 1.80
C LYS A 494 0.25 -46.39 1.95
N GLY A 495 -0.13 -47.47 1.29
CA GLY A 495 -1.53 -47.88 1.26
C GLY A 495 -2.40 -47.10 0.29
N THR A 496 -1.82 -46.12 -0.43
CA THR A 496 -2.49 -45.35 -1.47
C THR A 496 -1.80 -45.59 -2.83
N GLN A 497 -2.51 -45.37 -3.95
CA GLN A 497 -1.94 -45.46 -5.30
C GLN A 497 -1.28 -44.11 -5.70
N ALA A 498 -0.55 -43.47 -4.79
CA ALA A 498 0.07 -42.17 -5.03
C ALA A 498 1.41 -42.34 -5.75
N ASN A 499 1.39 -42.17 -7.08
CA ASN A 499 2.58 -42.08 -7.95
C ASN A 499 3.21 -40.67 -7.88
N ALA A 500 4.35 -40.48 -8.56
CA ALA A 500 4.89 -39.14 -8.75
C ALA A 500 3.86 -38.24 -9.43
N GLY A 501 3.66 -37.03 -8.89
CA GLY A 501 2.65 -36.11 -9.40
C GLY A 501 2.22 -35.04 -8.39
N ILE A 502 1.24 -34.24 -8.81
CA ILE A 502 0.65 -33.18 -7.98
C ILE A 502 -0.59 -33.72 -7.27
N TYR A 503 -0.65 -33.43 -5.99
CA TYR A 503 -1.78 -33.74 -5.11
C TYR A 503 -2.22 -32.46 -4.40
N PHE A 504 -3.43 -32.45 -3.87
CA PHE A 504 -3.93 -31.43 -2.97
C PHE A 504 -4.23 -32.06 -1.62
N TYR A 505 -3.80 -31.37 -0.56
CA TYR A 505 -4.24 -31.73 0.79
C TYR A 505 -5.20 -30.69 1.32
N LYS A 506 -6.17 -31.14 2.07
CA LYS A 506 -7.18 -30.33 2.74
C LYS A 506 -7.14 -30.69 4.23
N LEU A 507 -6.73 -29.73 5.07
CA LEU A 507 -6.85 -29.79 6.52
C LEU A 507 -8.20 -29.24 6.93
N LYS A 508 -8.98 -30.01 7.64
CA LYS A 508 -10.20 -29.55 8.28
C LYS A 508 -10.02 -29.54 9.79
N ALA A 509 -10.36 -28.41 10.44
CA ALA A 509 -10.36 -28.25 11.89
C ALA A 509 -11.72 -27.67 12.29
N ASN A 510 -12.60 -28.50 12.85
CA ASN A 510 -14.04 -28.23 13.02
C ASN A 510 -14.68 -27.80 11.69
N ASN A 511 -15.15 -26.53 11.60
CA ASN A 511 -15.75 -25.94 10.40
C ASN A 511 -14.75 -25.26 9.48
N PHE A 512 -13.47 -25.15 9.89
CA PHE A 512 -12.42 -24.47 9.11
C PHE A 512 -11.72 -25.43 8.17
N ILE A 513 -11.36 -24.93 6.99
CA ILE A 513 -10.71 -25.72 5.95
C ILE A 513 -9.49 -24.91 5.45
N TYR A 514 -8.34 -25.56 5.44
CA TYR A 514 -7.12 -25.10 4.78
C TYR A 514 -6.78 -26.06 3.65
N GLN A 515 -6.41 -25.57 2.48
CA GLN A 515 -6.06 -26.40 1.33
C GLN A 515 -4.79 -25.89 0.66
N ASN A 516 -3.89 -26.82 0.26
CA ASN A 516 -2.72 -26.49 -0.52
C ASN A 516 -2.26 -27.72 -1.33
N LYS A 517 -1.19 -27.56 -2.13
CA LYS A 517 -0.67 -28.61 -3.03
C LYS A 517 0.52 -29.34 -2.43
N LEU A 518 0.68 -30.60 -2.86
CA LEU A 518 1.85 -31.44 -2.64
C LEU A 518 2.43 -31.82 -4.01
N LEU A 519 3.75 -31.86 -4.11
CA LEU A 519 4.46 -32.37 -5.29
C LEU A 519 5.27 -33.60 -4.86
N LYS A 520 4.82 -34.79 -5.25
CA LYS A 520 5.53 -36.05 -5.05
C LYS A 520 6.47 -36.29 -6.24
N GLN A 521 7.74 -36.51 -5.95
CA GLN A 521 8.77 -36.92 -6.91
C GLN A 521 8.92 -38.45 -6.88
N GLU A 522 9.68 -39.01 -7.84
CA GLU A 522 10.00 -40.43 -7.89
C GLU A 522 10.94 -40.89 -6.75
#